data_0b2b3c661cde76dc09bb6deb46616fe2
#
_entry.id   0b2b3c661cde76dc09bb6deb46616fe2
#
_cell.length_a   1.000
_cell.length_b   1.000
_cell.length_c   1.000
_cell.angle_alpha   90.00
_cell.angle_beta   90.00
_cell.angle_gamma   90.00
#
_symmetry.space_group_name_H-M   'P 1'
#
loop_
_entity.id
_entity.type
_entity.pdbx_description
1 polymer ?
#
loop_
_entity_poly.entity_id
_entity_poly.type
_entity_poly.pdbx_seq_one_letter_code
_entity_poly.pdbx_strand_id
1 'polypeptide(L)'
;MAARRCAGSALRSLLRAARLPRCRAQCHHTARCSSSLAPPLYTPVVCYYADWAEVPLPPGHRFPMHKYLTTRLKLEEDPSLAGRLDLRPSPRVHLDDLLRVHTAEYVNNVLTGKLSAEEQRVLGFPWSIQHVTRSLASTGGTVAAMHLVMRGAAEPPPPGVAREAAQAHRTAMQLAGGTHHAFRGHGEGFCCFNDIAVAAEAAIHAYGADAVPILVIDLDVHQGNGTAKIFEGRSDVTTFSMHGANNYPWRSKMRSTYDVDLPDDTDDATYLALLDDWLPRLFATHAPKLVFYQAGVDALKGDKMGRLAMTRAGLARRNHAVFSACLAAGVPCVTVMGGGYAPDEASIDAHADVFRAAALRFSVP
;
A
#
# COMPACT_ATOMS: atom_id res chain seq x y z
N MET A 1 -3.93 17.17 27.56
CA MET A 1 -4.00 17.98 26.32
C MET A 1 -2.81 18.94 26.11
N ALA A 2 -2.25 19.57 27.13
CA ALA A 2 -1.11 20.50 27.01
C ALA A 2 0.21 19.82 26.55
N ALA A 3 0.53 18.62 27.03
CA ALA A 3 1.76 17.90 26.67
C ALA A 3 1.82 17.50 25.18
N ARG A 4 0.67 17.22 24.54
CA ARG A 4 0.60 16.93 23.09
C ARG A 4 0.88 18.16 22.22
N ARG A 5 0.58 19.38 22.70
CA ARG A 5 0.83 20.64 21.96
C ARG A 5 2.31 21.02 21.97
N CYS A 6 3.04 20.78 23.05
CA CYS A 6 4.47 21.14 23.15
C CYS A 6 5.36 20.21 22.30
N ALA A 7 5.12 18.89 22.30
CA ALA A 7 5.89 17.95 21.49
C ALA A 7 5.73 18.21 19.97
N GLY A 8 4.51 18.55 19.53
CA GLY A 8 4.25 18.88 18.12
C GLY A 8 4.94 20.16 17.64
N SER A 9 5.15 21.16 18.51
CA SER A 9 5.81 22.43 18.15
C SER A 9 7.32 22.26 17.94
N ALA A 10 8.00 21.53 18.82
CA ALA A 10 9.44 21.28 18.71
C ALA A 10 9.76 20.39 17.48
N LEU A 11 8.92 19.40 17.20
CA LEU A 11 9.08 18.50 16.06
C LEU A 11 8.82 19.21 14.72
N ARG A 12 7.85 20.14 14.67
CA ARG A 12 7.59 21.00 13.48
C ARG A 12 8.74 21.95 13.20
N SER A 13 9.43 22.46 14.24
CA SER A 13 10.63 23.29 14.08
C SER A 13 11.79 22.53 13.48
N LEU A 14 12.00 21.27 13.90
CA LEU A 14 13.05 20.40 13.36
C LEU A 14 12.81 20.04 11.87
N LEU A 15 11.56 19.80 11.47
CA LEU A 15 11.20 19.56 10.06
C LEU A 15 11.34 20.81 9.18
N ARG A 16 11.19 22.02 9.74
CA ARG A 16 11.47 23.29 9.04
C ARG A 16 12.96 23.56 8.92
N ALA A 17 13.76 23.16 9.91
CA ALA A 17 15.22 23.31 9.89
C ALA A 17 15.91 22.31 8.95
N ALA A 18 15.33 21.13 8.77
CA ALA A 18 15.76 20.17 7.76
C ALA A 18 15.29 20.62 6.36
N ARG A 19 15.75 21.78 5.91
CA ARG A 19 15.77 22.10 4.48
C ARG A 19 16.76 21.17 3.81
N LEU A 20 16.29 19.96 3.51
CA LEU A 20 17.03 19.07 2.62
C LEU A 20 17.22 19.80 1.28
N PRO A 21 18.41 19.68 0.68
CA PRO A 21 18.70 20.33 -0.60
C PRO A 21 17.57 19.96 -1.57
N ARG A 22 17.01 20.95 -2.26
CA ARG A 22 16.13 20.72 -3.38
C ARG A 22 16.92 19.89 -4.37
N CYS A 23 16.62 18.61 -4.47
CA CYS A 23 17.12 17.77 -5.52
C CYS A 23 16.70 18.43 -6.82
N ARG A 24 17.65 19.08 -7.52
CA ARG A 24 17.46 19.45 -8.90
C ARG A 24 17.42 18.12 -9.68
N ALA A 25 16.24 17.53 -9.75
CA ALA A 25 15.98 16.58 -10.81
C ALA A 25 16.26 17.36 -12.10
N GLN A 26 17.34 17.02 -12.77
CA GLN A 26 17.52 17.39 -14.18
C GLN A 26 16.43 16.67 -14.96
N CYS A 27 15.24 17.28 -14.96
CA CYS A 27 14.24 16.96 -15.96
C CYS A 27 14.82 17.36 -17.32
N HIS A 28 15.42 16.42 -18.02
CA HIS A 28 15.51 16.50 -19.47
C HIS A 28 14.10 16.34 -20.04
N HIS A 29 13.22 17.30 -19.74
CA HIS A 29 12.03 17.52 -20.55
C HIS A 29 12.48 18.30 -21.78
N THR A 30 12.80 17.60 -22.86
CA THR A 30 12.66 18.17 -24.20
C THR A 30 11.21 18.60 -24.33
N ALA A 31 11.00 19.91 -24.36
CA ALA A 31 9.71 20.51 -24.69
C ALA A 31 9.26 19.92 -26.05
N ARG A 32 8.36 18.94 -26.02
CA ARG A 32 7.63 18.55 -27.22
C ARG A 32 6.56 19.60 -27.44
N CYS A 33 6.65 20.23 -28.57
CA CYS A 33 5.66 21.10 -29.16
C CYS A 33 4.24 20.59 -28.93
N SER A 34 3.35 21.47 -28.48
CA SER A 34 1.92 21.25 -28.34
C SER A 34 1.30 20.91 -29.72
N SER A 35 1.31 19.63 -30.07
CA SER A 35 0.34 19.08 -30.99
C SER A 35 -0.97 18.89 -30.24
N SER A 36 -2.09 19.31 -30.79
CA SER A 36 -3.43 19.07 -30.29
C SER A 36 -3.63 17.55 -30.13
N LEU A 37 -3.30 17.02 -28.95
CA LEU A 37 -3.56 15.62 -28.63
C LEU A 37 -5.08 15.47 -28.51
N ALA A 38 -5.63 14.52 -29.26
CA ALA A 38 -6.97 14.04 -29.02
C ALA A 38 -7.14 13.75 -27.52
N PRO A 39 -8.32 14.01 -26.92
CA PRO A 39 -8.54 13.69 -25.51
C PRO A 39 -8.17 12.23 -25.27
N PRO A 40 -7.57 11.90 -24.12
CA PRO A 40 -7.15 10.54 -23.82
C PRO A 40 -8.36 9.60 -23.98
N LEU A 41 -8.17 8.47 -24.65
CA LEU A 41 -9.21 7.46 -24.88
C LEU A 41 -9.72 6.85 -23.57
N TYR A 42 -9.00 7.04 -22.46
CA TYR A 42 -9.32 6.49 -21.14
C TYR A 42 -9.13 7.52 -20.04
N THR A 43 -9.93 7.38 -18.97
CA THR A 43 -9.62 8.00 -17.69
C THR A 43 -8.61 7.11 -16.97
N PRO A 44 -7.35 7.55 -16.78
CA PRO A 44 -6.31 6.69 -16.26
C PRO A 44 -6.46 6.46 -14.75
N VAL A 45 -6.06 5.28 -14.30
CA VAL A 45 -5.91 4.95 -12.88
C VAL A 45 -4.60 5.56 -12.36
N VAL A 46 -4.68 6.31 -11.28
CA VAL A 46 -3.49 6.91 -10.66
C VAL A 46 -2.73 5.88 -9.83
N CYS A 47 -1.43 5.80 -10.05
CA CYS A 47 -0.52 4.96 -9.30
C CYS A 47 0.66 5.79 -8.78
N TYR A 48 0.78 5.91 -7.48
CA TYR A 48 1.89 6.59 -6.84
C TYR A 48 3.11 5.67 -6.75
N TYR A 49 4.32 6.25 -6.84
CA TYR A 49 5.58 5.51 -6.69
C TYR A 49 6.57 6.26 -5.80
N ALA A 50 7.41 5.54 -5.06
CA ALA A 50 8.34 6.11 -4.11
C ALA A 50 9.82 5.73 -4.37
N ASP A 51 10.13 5.08 -5.48
CA ASP A 51 11.48 4.66 -5.87
C ASP A 51 12.46 5.82 -6.13
N TRP A 52 11.94 7.05 -6.33
CA TRP A 52 12.74 8.27 -6.35
C TRP A 52 13.53 8.53 -5.06
N ALA A 53 13.11 7.94 -3.95
CA ALA A 53 13.83 7.93 -2.67
C ALA A 53 14.60 6.61 -2.56
N GLU A 54 15.78 6.56 -3.19
CA GLU A 54 16.65 5.40 -3.14
C GLU A 54 17.20 5.16 -1.73
N VAL A 55 17.19 3.90 -1.29
CA VAL A 55 17.74 3.48 0.01
C VAL A 55 18.96 2.60 -0.24
N PRO A 56 20.17 3.08 0.06
CA PRO A 56 21.36 2.25 -0.04
C PRO A 56 21.32 1.18 1.06
N LEU A 57 21.34 -0.08 0.67
CA LEU A 57 21.40 -1.21 1.58
C LEU A 57 22.79 -1.85 1.53
N PRO A 58 23.29 -2.43 2.63
CA PRO A 58 24.56 -3.15 2.64
C PRO A 58 24.57 -4.29 1.62
N PRO A 59 25.74 -4.65 1.06
CA PRO A 59 25.87 -5.81 0.19
C PRO A 59 25.31 -7.08 0.85
N GLY A 60 24.53 -7.86 0.11
CA GLY A 60 23.90 -9.09 0.62
C GLY A 60 22.66 -8.88 1.48
N HIS A 61 22.16 -7.67 1.59
CA HIS A 61 20.89 -7.42 2.30
C HIS A 61 19.74 -8.17 1.63
N ARG A 62 18.91 -8.86 2.44
CA ARG A 62 17.86 -9.75 1.95
C ARG A 62 16.69 -9.03 1.26
N PHE A 63 16.48 -7.75 1.55
CA PHE A 63 15.38 -6.98 0.99
C PHE A 63 15.72 -6.49 -0.44
N PRO A 64 14.93 -6.88 -1.47
CA PRO A 64 15.19 -6.52 -2.86
C PRO A 64 14.71 -5.08 -3.15
N MET A 65 15.47 -4.07 -2.72
CA MET A 65 15.05 -2.66 -2.85
C MET A 65 14.79 -2.23 -4.30
N HIS A 66 15.50 -2.81 -5.26
CA HIS A 66 15.36 -2.51 -6.68
C HIS A 66 13.99 -2.93 -7.28
N LYS A 67 13.26 -3.84 -6.63
CA LYS A 67 11.96 -4.33 -7.13
C LYS A 67 10.97 -3.19 -7.45
N TYR A 68 11.02 -2.12 -6.69
CA TYR A 68 10.11 -0.98 -6.87
C TYR A 68 10.34 -0.24 -8.19
N LEU A 69 11.59 0.15 -8.44
CA LEU A 69 11.98 0.80 -9.70
C LEU A 69 11.72 -0.12 -10.89
N THR A 70 12.15 -1.38 -10.80
CA THR A 70 12.01 -2.32 -11.92
C THR A 70 10.55 -2.62 -12.24
N THR A 71 9.68 -2.76 -11.23
CA THR A 71 8.24 -2.92 -11.45
C THR A 71 7.65 -1.68 -12.11
N ARG A 72 8.02 -0.46 -11.67
CA ARG A 72 7.54 0.77 -12.28
C ARG A 72 7.95 0.87 -13.76
N LEU A 73 9.22 0.65 -14.07
CA LEU A 73 9.71 0.68 -15.46
C LEU A 73 8.96 -0.33 -16.33
N LYS A 74 8.72 -1.53 -15.82
CA LYS A 74 7.94 -2.55 -16.54
C LYS A 74 6.51 -2.11 -16.84
N LEU A 75 5.88 -1.37 -15.95
CA LEU A 75 4.55 -0.80 -16.17
C LEU A 75 4.57 0.39 -17.15
N GLU A 76 5.60 1.23 -17.11
CA GLU A 76 5.79 2.34 -18.05
C GLU A 76 5.99 1.86 -19.49
N GLU A 77 6.69 0.74 -19.67
CA GLU A 77 6.99 0.14 -20.95
C GLU A 77 5.86 -0.74 -21.49
N ASP A 78 4.81 -1.00 -20.71
CA ASP A 78 3.71 -1.87 -21.13
C ASP A 78 2.74 -1.15 -22.06
N PRO A 79 2.68 -1.52 -23.37
CA PRO A 79 1.82 -0.83 -24.33
C PRO A 79 0.32 -1.00 -24.03
N SER A 80 -0.08 -2.05 -23.30
CA SER A 80 -1.48 -2.26 -22.89
C SER A 80 -1.97 -1.24 -21.89
N LEU A 81 -1.04 -0.54 -21.22
CA LEU A 81 -1.33 0.48 -20.19
C LEU A 81 -1.27 1.91 -20.74
N ALA A 82 -0.97 2.09 -22.03
CA ALA A 82 -0.92 3.40 -22.64
C ALA A 82 -2.25 4.16 -22.47
N GLY A 83 -2.20 5.31 -21.80
CA GLY A 83 -3.37 6.13 -21.47
C GLY A 83 -4.27 5.59 -20.36
N ARG A 84 -3.96 4.42 -19.77
CA ARG A 84 -4.74 3.77 -18.71
C ARG A 84 -4.13 3.92 -17.32
N LEU A 85 -2.85 4.22 -17.24
CA LEU A 85 -2.09 4.35 -16.00
C LEU A 85 -1.43 5.72 -15.93
N ASP A 86 -1.63 6.42 -14.81
CA ASP A 86 -1.00 7.71 -14.51
C ASP A 86 -0.05 7.53 -13.33
N LEU A 87 1.24 7.47 -13.63
CA LEU A 87 2.30 7.28 -12.64
C LEU A 87 2.73 8.61 -12.03
N ARG A 88 2.59 8.75 -10.72
CA ARG A 88 2.90 9.97 -9.98
C ARG A 88 3.91 9.71 -8.86
N PRO A 89 4.91 10.61 -8.65
CA PRO A 89 5.77 10.49 -7.48
C PRO A 89 4.95 10.66 -6.19
N SER A 90 5.17 9.76 -5.23
CA SER A 90 4.52 9.82 -3.92
C SER A 90 4.91 11.10 -3.18
N PRO A 91 3.96 11.84 -2.62
CA PRO A 91 4.26 12.88 -1.65
C PRO A 91 4.79 12.26 -0.35
N ARG A 92 5.44 13.04 0.49
CA ARG A 92 5.73 12.63 1.86
C ARG A 92 4.48 12.78 2.71
N VAL A 93 4.24 11.82 3.61
CA VAL A 93 3.13 11.91 4.57
C VAL A 93 3.29 13.09 5.51
N HIS A 94 2.18 13.71 5.92
CA HIS A 94 2.18 14.73 6.94
C HIS A 94 2.42 14.13 8.33
N LEU A 95 3.17 14.85 9.16
CA LEU A 95 3.46 14.41 10.52
C LEU A 95 2.20 14.18 11.35
N ASP A 96 1.20 15.03 11.19
CA ASP A 96 -0.06 14.89 11.92
C ASP A 96 -0.78 13.57 11.60
N ASP A 97 -0.68 13.08 10.36
CA ASP A 97 -1.26 11.78 9.97
C ASP A 97 -0.47 10.62 10.57
N LEU A 98 0.87 10.67 10.59
CA LEU A 98 1.68 9.66 11.29
C LEU A 98 1.32 9.59 12.79
N LEU A 99 1.13 10.73 13.42
CA LEU A 99 0.83 10.83 14.86
C LEU A 99 -0.60 10.38 15.23
N ARG A 100 -1.48 10.14 14.26
CA ARG A 100 -2.78 9.47 14.49
C ARG A 100 -2.61 8.01 14.84
N VAL A 101 -1.55 7.39 14.32
CA VAL A 101 -1.27 5.96 14.48
C VAL A 101 -0.07 5.72 15.38
N HIS A 102 1.07 6.30 15.05
CA HIS A 102 2.34 6.04 15.71
C HIS A 102 2.55 6.95 16.91
N THR A 103 3.25 6.45 17.94
CA THR A 103 3.61 7.25 19.10
C THR A 103 4.58 8.37 18.70
N ALA A 104 4.46 9.52 19.34
CA ALA A 104 5.35 10.66 19.06
C ALA A 104 6.82 10.33 19.33
N GLU A 105 7.09 9.49 20.33
CA GLU A 105 8.44 9.01 20.66
C GLU A 105 9.03 8.19 19.50
N TYR A 106 8.30 7.17 19.01
CA TYR A 106 8.75 6.34 17.91
C TYR A 106 8.99 7.16 16.64
N VAL A 107 8.03 8.01 16.26
CA VAL A 107 8.17 8.90 15.09
C VAL A 107 9.41 9.78 15.23
N ASN A 108 9.61 10.40 16.40
CA ASN A 108 10.80 11.21 16.64
C ASN A 108 12.11 10.41 16.53
N ASN A 109 12.15 9.20 17.09
CA ASN A 109 13.33 8.33 17.04
C ASN A 109 13.67 7.90 15.61
N VAL A 110 12.66 7.58 14.79
CA VAL A 110 12.86 7.30 13.36
C VAL A 110 13.40 8.53 12.64
N LEU A 111 12.76 9.70 12.82
CA LEU A 111 13.13 10.93 12.10
C LEU A 111 14.53 11.44 12.46
N THR A 112 14.99 11.20 13.70
CA THR A 112 16.24 11.75 14.23
C THR A 112 17.38 10.74 14.38
N GLY A 113 17.16 9.47 13.97
CA GLY A 113 18.18 8.42 14.06
C GLY A 113 18.44 7.92 15.48
N LYS A 114 17.44 7.96 16.34
CA LYS A 114 17.55 7.56 17.74
C LYS A 114 17.03 6.15 18.02
N LEU A 115 16.68 5.40 16.98
CA LEU A 115 16.39 3.98 17.13
C LEU A 115 17.63 3.23 17.62
N SER A 116 17.48 2.40 18.65
CA SER A 116 18.53 1.52 19.15
C SER A 116 18.97 0.52 18.08
N ALA A 117 20.14 -0.08 18.25
CA ALA A 117 20.62 -1.14 17.38
C ALA A 117 19.68 -2.36 17.34
N GLU A 118 18.96 -2.62 18.44
CA GLU A 118 17.97 -3.68 18.53
C GLU A 118 16.72 -3.35 17.71
N GLU A 119 16.16 -2.15 17.88
CA GLU A 119 15.02 -1.69 17.09
C GLU A 119 15.32 -1.69 15.58
N GLN A 120 16.53 -1.29 15.18
CA GLN A 120 16.95 -1.35 13.78
C GLN A 120 17.06 -2.80 13.25
N ARG A 121 17.50 -3.76 14.09
CA ARG A 121 17.52 -5.18 13.72
C ARG A 121 16.11 -5.75 13.56
N VAL A 122 15.20 -5.41 14.47
CA VAL A 122 13.79 -5.84 14.41
C VAL A 122 13.09 -5.23 13.20
N LEU A 123 13.32 -3.93 12.94
CA LEU A 123 12.85 -3.24 11.74
C LEU A 123 13.40 -3.88 10.46
N GLY A 124 14.63 -4.38 10.49
CA GLY A 124 15.30 -5.03 9.36
C GLY A 124 16.04 -4.07 8.44
N PHE A 125 16.11 -2.78 8.75
CA PHE A 125 16.85 -1.77 7.99
C PHE A 125 17.82 -0.99 8.89
N PRO A 126 19.05 -0.73 8.42
CA PRO A 126 19.89 0.26 9.06
C PRO A 126 19.27 1.65 8.92
N TRP A 127 19.42 2.45 9.94
CA TRP A 127 18.94 3.83 9.84
C TRP A 127 19.76 4.62 8.80
N SER A 128 19.04 5.38 7.96
CA SER A 128 19.60 6.40 7.09
C SER A 128 18.53 7.45 6.79
N ILE A 129 18.96 8.66 6.43
CA ILE A 129 18.02 9.72 6.03
C ILE A 129 17.27 9.35 4.75
N GLN A 130 17.87 8.54 3.89
CA GLN A 130 17.26 7.99 2.69
C GLN A 130 16.13 7.01 3.05
N HIS A 131 16.36 6.11 4.02
CA HIS A 131 15.32 5.21 4.52
C HIS A 131 14.16 5.98 5.16
N VAL A 132 14.44 7.00 5.97
CA VAL A 132 13.41 7.89 6.52
C VAL A 132 12.61 8.54 5.39
N THR A 133 13.29 9.12 4.41
CA THR A 133 12.65 9.78 3.26
C THR A 133 11.76 8.81 2.49
N ARG A 134 12.25 7.59 2.25
CA ARG A 134 11.52 6.51 1.58
C ARG A 134 10.28 6.09 2.38
N SER A 135 10.41 5.92 3.69
CA SER A 135 9.29 5.54 4.57
C SER A 135 8.20 6.61 4.58
N LEU A 136 8.58 7.88 4.63
CA LEU A 136 7.63 9.00 4.54
C LEU A 136 6.93 9.06 3.17
N ALA A 137 7.65 8.80 2.08
CA ALA A 137 7.08 8.79 0.73
C ALA A 137 6.18 7.56 0.51
N SER A 138 6.58 6.38 0.98
CA SER A 138 5.78 5.16 0.91
C SER A 138 4.42 5.36 1.60
N THR A 139 4.43 5.83 2.84
CA THR A 139 3.21 6.12 3.60
C THR A 139 2.39 7.25 2.95
N GLY A 140 3.06 8.29 2.48
CA GLY A 140 2.41 9.45 1.85
C GLY A 140 1.71 9.12 0.54
N GLY A 141 2.24 8.17 -0.25
CA GLY A 141 1.58 7.69 -1.46
C GLY A 141 0.28 6.94 -1.16
N THR A 142 0.26 6.10 -0.12
CA THR A 142 -0.97 5.40 0.31
C THR A 142 -2.03 6.38 0.81
N VAL A 143 -1.63 7.41 1.59
CA VAL A 143 -2.53 8.48 2.04
C VAL A 143 -3.05 9.29 0.85
N ALA A 144 -2.19 9.62 -0.12
CA ALA A 144 -2.61 10.36 -1.33
C ALA A 144 -3.57 9.53 -2.20
N ALA A 145 -3.31 8.23 -2.36
CA ALA A 145 -4.21 7.31 -3.05
C ALA A 145 -5.58 7.24 -2.36
N MET A 146 -5.60 7.15 -1.03
CA MET A 146 -6.83 7.17 -0.23
C MET A 146 -7.63 8.46 -0.45
N HIS A 147 -6.99 9.62 -0.36
CA HIS A 147 -7.68 10.89 -0.60
C HIS A 147 -8.23 11.01 -2.01
N LEU A 148 -7.52 10.46 -3.01
CA LEU A 148 -7.99 10.48 -4.40
C LEU A 148 -9.28 9.69 -4.57
N VAL A 149 -9.32 8.44 -4.06
CA VAL A 149 -10.50 7.59 -4.22
C VAL A 149 -11.71 8.09 -3.39
N MET A 150 -11.46 8.66 -2.22
CA MET A 150 -12.53 9.21 -1.38
C MET A 150 -13.17 10.46 -2.02
N ARG A 151 -12.38 11.33 -2.65
CA ARG A 151 -12.91 12.48 -3.41
C ARG A 151 -13.69 12.01 -4.63
N GLY A 152 -13.15 11.07 -5.42
CA GLY A 152 -13.83 10.52 -6.58
C GLY A 152 -15.14 9.79 -6.25
N ALA A 153 -15.25 9.23 -5.03
CA ALA A 153 -16.50 8.62 -4.57
C ALA A 153 -17.55 9.65 -4.14
N ALA A 154 -17.11 10.83 -3.67
CA ALA A 154 -18.00 11.90 -3.18
C ALA A 154 -18.56 12.78 -4.33
N GLU A 155 -17.84 12.89 -5.44
CA GLU A 155 -18.24 13.72 -6.56
C GLU A 155 -19.16 12.93 -7.52
N PRO A 156 -20.38 13.44 -7.83
CA PRO A 156 -21.17 12.86 -8.90
C PRO A 156 -20.41 12.99 -10.23
N PRO A 157 -20.53 12.02 -11.15
CA PRO A 157 -19.91 12.14 -12.45
C PRO A 157 -20.36 13.43 -13.15
N PRO A 158 -19.48 14.13 -13.87
CA PRO A 158 -19.86 15.32 -14.62
C PRO A 158 -21.06 15.03 -15.53
N PRO A 159 -21.93 16.03 -15.80
CA PRO A 159 -23.06 15.85 -16.72
C PRO A 159 -22.59 15.32 -18.08
N GLY A 160 -23.17 14.20 -18.54
CA GLY A 160 -22.81 13.54 -19.79
C GLY A 160 -21.71 12.49 -19.68
N VAL A 161 -21.10 12.30 -18.52
CA VAL A 161 -20.17 11.21 -18.27
C VAL A 161 -20.93 10.00 -17.75
N ALA A 162 -20.83 8.88 -18.44
CA ALA A 162 -21.47 7.64 -18.03
C ALA A 162 -20.99 7.22 -16.61
N ARG A 163 -21.90 6.58 -15.85
CA ARG A 163 -21.60 6.12 -14.48
C ARG A 163 -20.35 5.23 -14.42
N GLU A 164 -20.04 4.58 -15.52
CA GLU A 164 -18.84 3.76 -15.72
C GLU A 164 -17.55 4.60 -15.72
N ALA A 165 -17.55 5.80 -16.30
CA ALA A 165 -16.39 6.70 -16.27
C ALA A 165 -16.05 7.21 -14.85
N ALA A 166 -17.01 7.19 -13.92
CA ALA A 166 -16.77 7.46 -12.52
C ALA A 166 -16.00 6.31 -11.80
N GLN A 167 -15.86 5.15 -12.44
CA GLN A 167 -15.19 3.99 -11.83
C GLN A 167 -13.66 4.17 -11.78
N ALA A 168 -13.06 4.91 -12.71
CA ALA A 168 -11.62 5.17 -12.71
C ALA A 168 -11.14 5.93 -11.45
N HIS A 169 -12.01 6.78 -10.90
CA HIS A 169 -11.73 7.49 -9.65
C HIS A 169 -12.00 6.66 -8.38
N ARG A 170 -12.47 5.40 -8.53
CA ARG A 170 -12.73 4.49 -7.41
C ARG A 170 -11.56 3.59 -7.07
N THR A 171 -10.47 3.66 -7.82
CA THR A 171 -9.23 2.97 -7.46
C THR A 171 -8.04 3.88 -7.62
N ALA A 172 -7.10 3.75 -6.72
CA ALA A 172 -5.77 4.33 -6.80
C ALA A 172 -4.77 3.36 -6.17
N MET A 173 -3.53 3.46 -6.59
CA MET A 173 -2.52 2.47 -6.25
C MET A 173 -1.25 3.13 -5.70
N GLN A 174 -0.47 2.36 -4.95
CA GLN A 174 0.86 2.72 -4.48
C GLN A 174 1.86 1.61 -4.82
N LEU A 175 2.84 1.89 -5.69
CA LEU A 175 3.98 1.01 -6.03
C LEU A 175 5.01 0.99 -4.88
N ALA A 176 4.52 0.88 -3.69
CA ALA A 176 5.21 0.70 -2.42
C ALA A 176 4.12 0.42 -1.37
N GLY A 177 4.40 0.65 -0.09
CA GLY A 177 3.41 0.44 0.95
C GLY A 177 3.18 -1.04 1.26
N GLY A 178 2.08 -1.31 1.97
CA GLY A 178 1.81 -2.63 2.52
C GLY A 178 2.71 -2.94 3.71
N THR A 179 3.05 -1.92 4.47
CA THR A 179 3.97 -2.01 5.61
C THR A 179 3.22 -2.43 6.89
N HIS A 180 2.56 -3.57 6.80
CA HIS A 180 1.57 -4.10 7.72
C HIS A 180 2.12 -4.63 9.05
N HIS A 181 3.44 -4.83 9.16
CA HIS A 181 4.07 -5.27 10.41
C HIS A 181 4.39 -4.13 11.38
N ALA A 182 4.35 -2.87 10.97
CA ALA A 182 4.65 -1.75 11.87
C ALA A 182 3.53 -1.56 12.90
N PHE A 183 3.92 -1.52 14.17
CA PHE A 183 3.09 -1.24 15.33
C PHE A 183 3.04 0.26 15.64
N ARG A 184 2.25 0.64 16.64
CA ARG A 184 2.17 2.05 17.07
C ARG A 184 3.51 2.60 17.57
N GLY A 185 4.29 1.80 18.29
CA GLY A 185 5.52 2.22 18.97
C GLY A 185 6.80 1.65 18.41
N HIS A 186 6.76 0.81 17.40
CA HIS A 186 7.96 0.22 16.78
C HIS A 186 7.67 -0.27 15.36
N GLY A 187 8.73 -0.43 14.58
CA GLY A 187 8.69 -1.09 13.28
C GLY A 187 9.28 -2.48 13.36
N GLU A 188 8.81 -3.41 12.52
CA GLU A 188 9.39 -4.75 12.36
C GLU A 188 9.18 -5.27 10.94
N GLY A 189 9.89 -6.34 10.55
CA GLY A 189 9.63 -7.04 9.29
C GLY A 189 9.72 -6.15 8.06
N PHE A 190 10.71 -5.27 7.98
CA PHE A 190 10.89 -4.27 6.91
C PHE A 190 9.82 -3.16 6.87
N CYS A 191 8.97 -3.05 7.88
CA CYS A 191 7.90 -2.08 7.98
C CYS A 191 8.25 -0.99 9.00
N CYS A 192 8.50 0.24 8.52
CA CYS A 192 8.82 1.37 9.38
C CYS A 192 7.56 2.05 9.93
N PHE A 193 6.66 2.48 9.07
CA PHE A 193 5.37 3.05 9.43
C PHE A 193 4.25 2.21 8.79
N ASN A 194 3.14 1.98 9.48
CA ASN A 194 2.00 1.25 8.94
C ASN A 194 1.18 2.16 8.03
N ASP A 195 1.48 2.12 6.75
CA ASP A 195 0.90 3.02 5.75
C ASP A 195 -0.62 2.85 5.60
N ILE A 196 -1.11 1.61 5.64
CA ILE A 196 -2.56 1.32 5.58
C ILE A 196 -3.26 1.90 6.81
N ALA A 197 -2.71 1.69 8.01
CA ALA A 197 -3.30 2.22 9.23
C ALA A 197 -3.29 3.76 9.25
N VAL A 198 -2.19 4.38 8.80
CA VAL A 198 -2.09 5.85 8.69
C VAL A 198 -3.11 6.39 7.69
N ALA A 199 -3.27 5.74 6.53
CA ALA A 199 -4.26 6.14 5.53
C ALA A 199 -5.70 5.94 6.03
N ALA A 200 -5.99 4.84 6.74
CA ALA A 200 -7.30 4.60 7.33
C ALA A 200 -7.67 5.65 8.40
N GLU A 201 -6.76 5.96 9.32
CA GLU A 201 -7.01 7.00 10.33
C GLU A 201 -7.10 8.41 9.71
N ALA A 202 -6.35 8.68 8.65
CA ALA A 202 -6.48 9.92 7.88
C ALA A 202 -7.83 10.00 7.17
N ALA A 203 -8.35 8.88 6.62
CA ALA A 203 -9.68 8.81 6.02
C ALA A 203 -10.78 9.08 7.05
N ILE A 204 -10.74 8.41 8.20
CA ILE A 204 -11.69 8.61 9.29
C ILE A 204 -11.69 10.08 9.75
N HIS A 205 -10.49 10.66 9.88
CA HIS A 205 -10.38 12.06 10.28
C HIS A 205 -10.94 13.05 9.27
N ALA A 206 -10.69 12.82 7.97
CA ALA A 206 -11.04 13.76 6.91
C ALA A 206 -12.48 13.62 6.42
N TYR A 207 -13.03 12.40 6.43
CA TYR A 207 -14.33 12.07 5.82
C TYR A 207 -15.35 11.52 6.82
N GLY A 208 -14.95 11.20 8.05
CA GLY A 208 -15.87 10.75 9.11
C GLY A 208 -16.69 9.54 8.69
N ALA A 209 -18.01 9.67 8.81
CA ALA A 209 -18.97 8.61 8.48
C ALA A 209 -18.94 8.19 7.00
N ASP A 210 -18.44 9.02 6.09
CA ASP A 210 -18.35 8.68 4.66
C ASP A 210 -17.20 7.70 4.36
N ALA A 211 -16.21 7.59 5.26
CA ALA A 211 -15.10 6.65 5.12
C ALA A 211 -15.36 5.29 5.78
N VAL A 212 -16.26 5.20 6.75
CA VAL A 212 -16.46 3.98 7.56
C VAL A 212 -17.78 3.28 7.24
N PRO A 213 -17.84 1.95 7.33
CA PRO A 213 -16.78 1.01 7.74
C PRO A 213 -15.64 0.88 6.71
N ILE A 214 -14.41 0.68 7.19
CA ILE A 214 -13.24 0.38 6.37
C ILE A 214 -12.98 -1.13 6.42
N LEU A 215 -12.61 -1.72 5.27
CA LEU A 215 -12.16 -3.11 5.18
C LEU A 215 -10.71 -3.16 4.70
N VAL A 216 -9.83 -3.76 5.50
CA VAL A 216 -8.47 -4.11 5.10
C VAL A 216 -8.45 -5.57 4.66
N ILE A 217 -8.15 -5.81 3.38
CA ILE A 217 -7.97 -7.15 2.79
C ILE A 217 -6.46 -7.36 2.64
N ASP A 218 -5.88 -8.11 3.56
CA ASP A 218 -4.45 -8.42 3.57
C ASP A 218 -4.25 -9.86 3.04
N LEU A 219 -3.69 -9.95 1.83
CA LEU A 219 -3.39 -11.20 1.15
C LEU A 219 -1.89 -11.42 0.94
N ASP A 220 -1.06 -10.72 1.72
CA ASP A 220 0.36 -11.04 1.89
C ASP A 220 0.51 -12.41 2.55
N VAL A 221 1.59 -13.13 2.25
CA VAL A 221 1.83 -14.45 2.88
C VAL A 221 2.08 -14.34 4.38
N HIS A 222 2.47 -13.17 4.84
CA HIS A 222 2.72 -12.87 6.25
C HIS A 222 1.46 -12.24 6.89
N GLN A 223 1.15 -12.62 8.13
CA GLN A 223 0.07 -11.94 8.85
C GLN A 223 0.41 -10.47 9.07
N GLY A 224 -0.52 -9.57 8.78
CA GLY A 224 -0.40 -8.15 9.08
C GLY A 224 -0.57 -7.85 10.58
N ASN A 225 0.34 -8.37 11.42
CA ASN A 225 0.25 -8.29 12.87
C ASN A 225 0.22 -6.85 13.42
N GLY A 226 0.97 -5.94 12.81
CA GLY A 226 0.93 -4.52 13.17
C GLY A 226 -0.44 -3.91 12.89
N THR A 227 -0.99 -4.13 11.70
CA THR A 227 -2.34 -3.67 11.32
C THR A 227 -3.41 -4.27 12.23
N ALA A 228 -3.35 -5.59 12.48
CA ALA A 228 -4.27 -6.28 13.38
C ALA A 228 -4.24 -5.64 14.79
N LYS A 229 -3.04 -5.38 15.34
CA LYS A 229 -2.89 -4.79 16.66
C LYS A 229 -3.36 -3.33 16.73
N ILE A 230 -3.14 -2.54 15.68
CA ILE A 230 -3.56 -1.15 15.64
C ILE A 230 -5.09 -1.03 15.69
N PHE A 231 -5.79 -1.94 15.01
CA PHE A 231 -7.26 -1.91 14.91
C PHE A 231 -7.96 -2.93 15.83
N GLU A 232 -7.24 -3.57 16.73
CA GLU A 232 -7.83 -4.50 17.69
C GLU A 232 -8.98 -3.86 18.48
N GLY A 233 -10.15 -4.51 18.47
CA GLY A 233 -11.36 -4.03 19.17
C GLY A 233 -12.09 -2.85 18.48
N ARG A 234 -11.66 -2.41 17.30
CA ARG A 234 -12.34 -1.37 16.51
C ARG A 234 -13.52 -1.96 15.76
N SER A 235 -14.62 -1.25 15.74
CA SER A 235 -15.83 -1.63 14.95
C SER A 235 -15.94 -0.92 13.61
N ASP A 236 -15.19 0.17 13.42
CA ASP A 236 -15.18 0.98 12.21
C ASP A 236 -14.12 0.55 11.20
N VAL A 237 -13.17 -0.33 11.59
CA VAL A 237 -12.18 -0.94 10.72
C VAL A 237 -12.16 -2.45 10.90
N THR A 238 -12.47 -3.17 9.85
CA THR A 238 -12.38 -4.64 9.79
C THR A 238 -11.06 -5.04 9.16
N THR A 239 -10.30 -5.91 9.82
CA THR A 239 -9.07 -6.48 9.29
C THR A 239 -9.29 -7.95 8.93
N PHE A 240 -9.01 -8.30 7.67
CA PHE A 240 -9.00 -9.66 7.17
C PHE A 240 -7.60 -10.00 6.69
N SER A 241 -7.00 -11.07 7.23
CA SER A 241 -5.67 -11.55 6.86
C SER A 241 -5.74 -13.02 6.48
N MET A 242 -5.33 -13.34 5.25
CA MET A 242 -5.26 -14.72 4.75
C MET A 242 -3.80 -15.05 4.43
N HIS A 243 -3.15 -15.81 5.31
CA HIS A 243 -1.69 -15.90 5.38
C HIS A 243 -1.21 -17.32 5.69
N GLY A 244 0.08 -17.58 5.45
CA GLY A 244 0.68 -18.87 5.78
C GLY A 244 0.77 -19.08 7.29
N ALA A 245 0.24 -20.23 7.76
CA ALA A 245 0.20 -20.61 9.17
C ALA A 245 1.60 -20.58 9.81
N ASN A 246 2.59 -21.08 9.07
CA ASN A 246 3.97 -21.22 9.51
C ASN A 246 4.89 -20.10 8.98
N ASN A 247 4.34 -19.01 8.45
CA ASN A 247 5.10 -17.85 8.03
C ASN A 247 5.36 -16.89 9.21
N TYR A 248 6.35 -15.99 9.03
CA TYR A 248 6.52 -14.84 9.92
C TYR A 248 5.17 -14.08 10.06
N PRO A 249 4.88 -13.52 11.21
CA PRO A 249 5.60 -13.49 12.46
C PRO A 249 5.24 -14.69 13.39
N TRP A 250 6.11 -15.70 13.45
CA TRP A 250 5.84 -16.97 14.15
C TRP A 250 5.43 -16.85 15.63
N ARG A 251 5.92 -15.82 16.32
CA ARG A 251 5.73 -15.62 17.76
C ARG A 251 5.00 -14.35 18.14
N SER A 252 4.78 -13.45 17.17
CA SER A 252 4.14 -12.15 17.36
C SER A 252 2.91 -11.97 16.50
N LYS A 253 2.27 -13.06 16.06
CA LYS A 253 0.95 -12.99 15.43
C LYS A 253 -0.03 -12.30 16.37
N MET A 254 -0.82 -11.40 15.83
CA MET A 254 -1.88 -10.68 16.52
C MET A 254 -3.24 -11.14 15.99
N ARG A 255 -4.30 -10.76 16.66
CA ARG A 255 -5.64 -11.15 16.25
C ARG A 255 -6.22 -10.07 15.32
N SER A 256 -6.42 -10.42 14.04
CA SER A 256 -7.26 -9.66 13.11
C SER A 256 -8.74 -9.84 13.45
N THR A 257 -9.63 -9.09 12.82
CA THR A 257 -11.07 -9.42 12.91
C THR A 257 -11.32 -10.81 12.34
N TYR A 258 -10.63 -11.15 11.25
CA TYR A 258 -10.64 -12.51 10.66
C TYR A 258 -9.24 -12.89 10.22
N ASP A 259 -8.76 -14.03 10.70
CA ASP A 259 -7.51 -14.65 10.30
C ASP A 259 -7.80 -16.00 9.63
N VAL A 260 -7.20 -16.23 8.47
CA VAL A 260 -7.24 -17.51 7.72
C VAL A 260 -5.82 -18.03 7.61
N ASP A 261 -5.48 -18.96 8.50
CA ASP A 261 -4.19 -19.65 8.52
C ASP A 261 -4.16 -20.74 7.42
N LEU A 262 -3.24 -20.60 6.47
CA LEU A 262 -3.06 -21.52 5.37
C LEU A 262 -1.89 -22.48 5.62
N PRO A 263 -2.05 -23.79 5.42
CA PRO A 263 -0.94 -24.75 5.47
C PRO A 263 0.17 -24.39 4.48
N ASP A 264 1.40 -24.82 4.79
CA ASP A 264 2.51 -24.74 3.84
C ASP A 264 2.10 -25.47 2.53
N ASP A 265 2.65 -25.03 1.42
CA ASP A 265 2.37 -25.55 0.07
C ASP A 265 0.90 -25.42 -0.39
N THR A 266 0.08 -24.58 0.27
CA THR A 266 -1.27 -24.27 -0.24
C THR A 266 -1.21 -23.77 -1.68
N ASP A 267 -1.93 -24.46 -2.55
CA ASP A 267 -1.98 -24.22 -3.99
C ASP A 267 -3.09 -23.24 -4.42
N ASP A 268 -3.16 -22.95 -5.72
CA ASP A 268 -4.17 -22.05 -6.30
C ASP A 268 -5.60 -22.49 -5.99
N ALA A 269 -5.90 -23.78 -6.09
CA ALA A 269 -7.26 -24.29 -5.95
C ALA A 269 -7.77 -24.08 -4.53
N THR A 270 -6.97 -24.47 -3.55
CA THR A 270 -7.29 -24.31 -2.12
C THR A 270 -7.38 -22.85 -1.73
N TYR A 271 -6.39 -22.03 -2.15
CA TYR A 271 -6.35 -20.61 -1.84
C TYR A 271 -7.58 -19.87 -2.39
N LEU A 272 -7.87 -20.07 -3.68
CA LEU A 272 -8.95 -19.36 -4.35
C LEU A 272 -10.32 -19.80 -3.88
N ALA A 273 -10.53 -21.08 -3.57
CA ALA A 273 -11.79 -21.56 -3.00
C ALA A 273 -12.12 -20.86 -1.65
N LEU A 274 -11.11 -20.70 -0.80
CA LEU A 274 -11.27 -19.96 0.47
C LEU A 274 -11.55 -18.46 0.23
N LEU A 275 -10.82 -17.85 -0.68
CA LEU A 275 -11.02 -16.41 -0.98
C LEU A 275 -12.40 -16.15 -1.58
N ASP A 276 -12.87 -17.03 -2.47
CA ASP A 276 -14.19 -16.95 -3.11
C ASP A 276 -15.34 -17.11 -2.08
N ASP A 277 -15.14 -17.86 -0.99
CA ASP A 277 -16.08 -17.94 0.13
C ASP A 277 -16.02 -16.69 1.01
N TRP A 278 -14.82 -16.20 1.32
CA TRP A 278 -14.66 -15.09 2.25
C TRP A 278 -15.08 -13.73 1.68
N LEU A 279 -14.73 -13.41 0.44
CA LEU A 279 -15.00 -12.07 -0.11
C LEU A 279 -16.49 -11.69 -0.06
N PRO A 280 -17.44 -12.50 -0.54
CA PRO A 280 -18.87 -12.15 -0.45
C PRO A 280 -19.35 -11.94 0.98
N ARG A 281 -18.87 -12.75 1.92
CA ARG A 281 -19.21 -12.67 3.35
C ARG A 281 -18.71 -11.38 3.96
N LEU A 282 -17.46 -10.98 3.68
CA LEU A 282 -16.86 -9.73 4.18
C LEU A 282 -17.65 -8.51 3.72
N PHE A 283 -17.97 -8.45 2.42
CA PHE A 283 -18.70 -7.33 1.86
C PHE A 283 -20.16 -7.27 2.36
N ALA A 284 -20.85 -8.43 2.46
CA ALA A 284 -22.21 -8.49 2.96
C ALA A 284 -22.31 -8.14 4.45
N THR A 285 -21.35 -8.61 5.26
CA THR A 285 -21.38 -8.40 6.72
C THR A 285 -21.02 -6.97 7.11
N HIS A 286 -20.00 -6.40 6.45
CA HIS A 286 -19.42 -5.13 6.88
C HIS A 286 -19.82 -3.93 6.03
N ALA A 287 -20.38 -4.15 4.83
CA ALA A 287 -20.80 -3.10 3.90
C ALA A 287 -19.77 -1.95 3.82
N PRO A 288 -18.49 -2.25 3.48
CA PRO A 288 -17.41 -1.27 3.57
C PRO A 288 -17.66 -0.08 2.64
N LYS A 289 -17.19 1.09 3.05
CA LYS A 289 -17.18 2.31 2.24
C LYS A 289 -15.80 2.62 1.66
N LEU A 290 -14.77 1.97 2.16
CA LEU A 290 -13.39 2.05 1.68
C LEU A 290 -12.71 0.70 1.89
N VAL A 291 -12.00 0.23 0.87
CA VAL A 291 -11.17 -0.98 0.93
C VAL A 291 -9.70 -0.61 0.79
N PHE A 292 -8.86 -1.14 1.66
CA PHE A 292 -7.42 -1.23 1.46
C PHE A 292 -7.06 -2.67 1.08
N TYR A 293 -6.40 -2.84 -0.05
CA TYR A 293 -5.93 -4.13 -0.53
C TYR A 293 -4.41 -4.21 -0.45
N GLN A 294 -3.91 -5.01 0.49
CA GLN A 294 -2.51 -5.41 0.59
C GLN A 294 -2.28 -6.57 -0.38
N ALA A 295 -1.60 -6.29 -1.49
CA ALA A 295 -1.46 -7.18 -2.63
C ALA A 295 -0.10 -7.89 -2.70
N GLY A 296 0.53 -8.20 -1.56
CA GLY A 296 1.79 -8.92 -1.50
C GLY A 296 1.79 -10.15 -2.42
N VAL A 297 2.90 -10.40 -3.11
CA VAL A 297 3.01 -11.51 -4.07
C VAL A 297 3.87 -12.66 -3.54
N ASP A 298 4.22 -12.64 -2.29
CA ASP A 298 5.07 -13.63 -1.61
C ASP A 298 4.35 -14.95 -1.28
N ALA A 299 3.06 -15.06 -1.61
CA ALA A 299 2.36 -16.35 -1.72
C ALA A 299 2.79 -17.16 -2.97
N LEU A 300 3.60 -16.56 -3.87
CA LEU A 300 4.11 -17.19 -5.08
C LEU A 300 5.03 -18.38 -4.74
N LYS A 301 4.83 -19.51 -5.44
CA LYS A 301 5.71 -20.68 -5.31
C LYS A 301 7.17 -20.30 -5.58
N GLY A 302 8.05 -20.67 -4.67
CA GLY A 302 9.48 -20.36 -4.76
C GLY A 302 9.87 -19.01 -4.19
N ASP A 303 8.95 -18.31 -3.52
CA ASP A 303 9.31 -17.14 -2.72
C ASP A 303 10.27 -17.53 -1.59
N LYS A 304 11.25 -16.65 -1.29
CA LYS A 304 12.29 -16.95 -0.29
C LYS A 304 11.81 -16.80 1.14
N MET A 305 10.70 -16.11 1.37
CA MET A 305 10.14 -15.83 2.69
C MET A 305 8.72 -16.39 2.85
N GLY A 306 8.03 -16.66 1.75
CA GLY A 306 6.73 -17.31 1.70
C GLY A 306 6.83 -18.84 1.66
N ARG A 307 5.80 -19.51 2.19
CA ARG A 307 5.71 -20.98 2.22
C ARG A 307 4.49 -21.51 1.49
N LEU A 308 3.77 -20.67 0.76
CA LEU A 308 2.66 -21.11 -0.09
C LEU A 308 3.17 -21.49 -1.49
N ALA A 309 2.30 -22.10 -2.29
CA ALA A 309 2.65 -22.64 -3.61
C ALA A 309 1.75 -22.10 -4.73
N MET A 310 1.31 -20.84 -4.62
CA MET A 310 0.50 -20.24 -5.67
C MET A 310 1.31 -20.04 -6.95
N THR A 311 0.64 -20.20 -8.08
CA THR A 311 1.20 -19.81 -9.37
C THR A 311 0.98 -18.31 -9.65
N ARG A 312 1.70 -17.75 -10.63
CA ARG A 312 1.44 -16.39 -11.12
C ARG A 312 -0.01 -16.24 -11.64
N ALA A 313 -0.54 -17.28 -12.29
CA ALA A 313 -1.94 -17.29 -12.75
C ALA A 313 -2.92 -17.32 -11.56
N GLY A 314 -2.62 -18.05 -10.49
CA GLY A 314 -3.39 -18.03 -9.25
C GLY A 314 -3.40 -16.64 -8.60
N LEU A 315 -2.23 -15.97 -8.51
CA LEU A 315 -2.15 -14.58 -8.03
C LEU A 315 -2.97 -13.61 -8.89
N ALA A 316 -2.94 -13.77 -10.21
CA ALA A 316 -3.77 -12.95 -11.11
C ALA A 316 -5.27 -13.15 -10.85
N ARG A 317 -5.73 -14.39 -10.64
CA ARG A 317 -7.12 -14.71 -10.27
C ARG A 317 -7.48 -14.14 -8.90
N ARG A 318 -6.59 -14.21 -7.91
CA ARG A 318 -6.73 -13.59 -6.59
C ARG A 318 -7.01 -12.09 -6.72
N ASN A 319 -6.17 -11.38 -7.48
CA ASN A 319 -6.32 -9.94 -7.70
C ASN A 319 -7.65 -9.62 -8.41
N HIS A 320 -8.00 -10.41 -9.43
CA HIS A 320 -9.27 -10.28 -10.14
C HIS A 320 -10.47 -10.43 -9.21
N ALA A 321 -10.46 -11.41 -8.29
CA ALA A 321 -11.53 -11.62 -7.32
C ALA A 321 -11.74 -10.39 -6.41
N VAL A 322 -10.65 -9.84 -5.83
CA VAL A 322 -10.73 -8.65 -4.97
C VAL A 322 -11.26 -7.43 -5.75
N PHE A 323 -10.71 -7.14 -6.93
CA PHE A 323 -11.16 -6.01 -7.75
C PHE A 323 -12.61 -6.16 -8.20
N SER A 324 -13.04 -7.40 -8.53
CA SER A 324 -14.43 -7.67 -8.89
C SER A 324 -15.40 -7.43 -7.73
N ALA A 325 -15.02 -7.85 -6.52
CA ALA A 325 -15.83 -7.61 -5.32
C ALA A 325 -15.98 -6.09 -5.04
N CYS A 326 -14.89 -5.32 -5.14
CA CYS A 326 -14.93 -3.86 -4.98
C CYS A 326 -15.82 -3.19 -6.03
N LEU A 327 -15.70 -3.60 -7.31
CA LEU A 327 -16.52 -3.06 -8.41
C LEU A 327 -18.00 -3.40 -8.23
N ALA A 328 -18.33 -4.66 -7.92
CA ALA A 328 -19.69 -5.11 -7.71
C ALA A 328 -20.38 -4.38 -6.55
N ALA A 329 -19.64 -4.12 -5.48
CA ALA A 329 -20.11 -3.36 -4.33
C ALA A 329 -20.12 -1.84 -4.57
N GLY A 330 -19.47 -1.36 -5.62
CA GLY A 330 -19.31 0.08 -5.88
C GLY A 330 -18.43 0.79 -4.84
N VAL A 331 -17.48 0.07 -4.22
CA VAL A 331 -16.66 0.57 -3.12
C VAL A 331 -15.27 0.98 -3.64
N PRO A 332 -14.75 2.16 -3.24
CA PRO A 332 -13.40 2.58 -3.60
C PRO A 332 -12.34 1.67 -2.97
N CYS A 333 -11.25 1.43 -3.72
CA CYS A 333 -10.16 0.54 -3.34
C CYS A 333 -8.81 1.21 -3.49
N VAL A 334 -8.00 1.16 -2.45
CA VAL A 334 -6.58 1.55 -2.46
C VAL A 334 -5.74 0.27 -2.45
N THR A 335 -4.92 0.08 -3.49
CA THR A 335 -4.06 -1.10 -3.60
C THR A 335 -2.61 -0.73 -3.28
N VAL A 336 -1.96 -1.49 -2.41
CA VAL A 336 -0.55 -1.34 -2.03
C VAL A 336 0.25 -2.58 -2.40
N MET A 337 1.56 -2.40 -2.62
CA MET A 337 2.41 -3.41 -3.25
C MET A 337 2.68 -4.63 -2.36
N GLY A 338 3.07 -4.42 -1.09
CA GLY A 338 3.36 -5.48 -0.13
C GLY A 338 4.63 -6.29 -0.39
N GLY A 339 4.68 -7.48 0.20
CA GLY A 339 5.79 -8.43 0.12
C GLY A 339 5.95 -9.08 -1.25
N GLY A 340 7.12 -9.64 -1.47
CA GLY A 340 7.52 -10.35 -2.69
C GLY A 340 9.04 -10.47 -2.73
N TYR A 341 9.52 -11.71 -2.56
CA TYR A 341 10.92 -12.06 -2.36
C TYR A 341 11.36 -13.25 -3.22
N ALA A 342 10.53 -13.66 -4.18
CA ALA A 342 10.89 -14.64 -5.19
C ALA A 342 12.08 -14.15 -6.03
N PRO A 343 12.74 -15.01 -6.83
CA PRO A 343 13.73 -14.54 -7.80
C PRO A 343 13.21 -13.34 -8.59
N ASP A 344 14.07 -12.36 -8.83
CA ASP A 344 13.71 -10.99 -9.22
C ASP A 344 12.65 -10.92 -10.33
N GLU A 345 12.84 -11.64 -11.43
CA GLU A 345 11.90 -11.62 -12.55
C GLU A 345 10.50 -12.10 -12.17
N ALA A 346 10.39 -13.20 -11.43
CA ALA A 346 9.09 -13.77 -11.02
C ALA A 346 8.34 -12.85 -10.07
N SER A 347 9.06 -12.24 -9.10
CA SER A 347 8.48 -11.28 -8.15
C SER A 347 8.03 -9.99 -8.84
N ILE A 348 8.89 -9.44 -9.71
CA ILE A 348 8.60 -8.21 -10.47
C ILE A 348 7.42 -8.41 -11.40
N ASP A 349 7.36 -9.53 -12.10
CA ASP A 349 6.25 -9.88 -12.98
C ASP A 349 4.93 -10.00 -12.23
N ALA A 350 4.95 -10.71 -11.10
CA ALA A 350 3.77 -10.87 -10.27
C ALA A 350 3.27 -9.52 -9.71
N HIS A 351 4.18 -8.66 -9.27
CA HIS A 351 3.83 -7.30 -8.85
C HIS A 351 3.26 -6.47 -10.00
N ALA A 352 3.91 -6.49 -11.18
CA ALA A 352 3.40 -5.77 -12.35
C ALA A 352 1.99 -6.22 -12.74
N ASP A 353 1.67 -7.52 -12.62
CA ASP A 353 0.34 -8.05 -12.90
C ASP A 353 -0.74 -7.52 -11.95
N VAL A 354 -0.42 -7.23 -10.67
CA VAL A 354 -1.37 -6.58 -9.74
C VAL A 354 -1.80 -5.22 -10.28
N PHE A 355 -0.83 -4.37 -10.59
CA PHE A 355 -1.08 -3.00 -11.03
C PHE A 355 -1.67 -2.93 -12.44
N ARG A 356 -1.21 -3.82 -13.34
CA ARG A 356 -1.80 -4.00 -14.67
C ARG A 356 -3.27 -4.40 -14.59
N ALA A 357 -3.60 -5.40 -13.77
CA ALA A 357 -4.97 -5.87 -13.60
C ALA A 357 -5.90 -4.75 -13.09
N ALA A 358 -5.45 -3.95 -12.11
CA ALA A 358 -6.20 -2.81 -11.62
C ALA A 358 -6.38 -1.75 -12.71
N ALA A 359 -5.30 -1.34 -13.39
CA ALA A 359 -5.36 -0.33 -14.45
C ALA A 359 -6.29 -0.73 -15.60
N LEU A 360 -6.20 -1.97 -16.09
CA LEU A 360 -7.05 -2.46 -17.17
C LEU A 360 -8.53 -2.59 -16.77
N ARG A 361 -8.79 -2.88 -15.50
CA ARG A 361 -10.15 -3.11 -15.03
C ARG A 361 -10.90 -1.83 -14.66
N PHE A 362 -10.19 -0.83 -14.15
CA PHE A 362 -10.80 0.41 -13.67
C PHE A 362 -10.63 1.60 -14.62
N SER A 363 -9.70 1.55 -15.58
CA SER A 363 -9.64 2.58 -16.62
C SER A 363 -10.85 2.44 -17.55
N VAL A 364 -11.56 3.53 -17.77
CA VAL A 364 -12.77 3.59 -18.63
C VAL A 364 -12.48 4.45 -19.84
N PRO A 365 -13.01 4.07 -21.02
CA PRO A 365 -12.93 4.89 -22.24
C PRO A 365 -13.54 6.27 -22.08
#